data_699bea2d64ea9bd962a028d1432ee329
#
_entry.id   699bea2d64ea9bd962a028d1432ee329
#
_cell.length_a   1.000
_cell.length_b   1.000
_cell.length_c   1.000
_cell.angle_alpha   90.00
_cell.angle_beta   90.00
_cell.angle_gamma   90.00
#
_symmetry.space_group_name_H-M   'P 1'
#
loop_
_entity.id
_entity.type
_entity.pdbx_description
1 polymer ?
#
loop_
_entity_poly.entity_id
_entity_poly.type
_entity_poly.pdbx_seq_one_letter_code
_entity_poly.pdbx_strand_id
1 'polypeptide(L)'
;MADLHIHSVLSPCADRDMLPQCIVLEAWEKNIGLIAVTDHNACNNVEVTVTLGEKFGIWVIPGLEVETREEVHLLSFFPSLSQLYDFNQEIEKFLPFIPLQEEVWGEEWIISEEGEIKEKKRNLLVHPLDLSVEQVVDRVRNRGGIVIPAHVDRRSYSIISQLGFIPPDLEIKVVELSSHCSPEIAVNELGLEGFRFLRFSDAHSLSQIGSATTSFMFSSFPSWGEFKQILT
;
A
#
# COMPACT_ATOMS: atom_id res chain seq x y z
N MET A 1 5.53 -7.56 14.49
CA MET A 1 6.09 -6.74 13.41
C MET A 1 5.05 -6.58 12.32
N ALA A 2 5.07 -5.45 11.61
CA ALA A 2 4.16 -5.15 10.51
C ALA A 2 4.93 -4.71 9.28
N ASP A 3 4.49 -5.19 8.10
CA ASP A 3 4.92 -4.75 6.79
C ASP A 3 3.67 -4.42 5.96
N LEU A 4 3.38 -3.13 5.82
CA LEU A 4 2.12 -2.66 5.24
C LEU A 4 2.29 -2.09 3.83
N HIS A 5 3.42 -2.36 3.18
CA HIS A 5 3.68 -1.92 1.82
C HIS A 5 4.34 -3.06 1.05
N ILE A 6 3.51 -3.89 0.41
CA ILE A 6 3.93 -5.07 -0.36
C ILE A 6 3.14 -5.09 -1.67
N HIS A 7 3.82 -5.29 -2.80
CA HIS A 7 3.19 -5.45 -4.09
C HIS A 7 3.05 -6.93 -4.47
N SER A 8 1.92 -7.29 -5.05
CA SER A 8 1.69 -8.62 -5.60
C SER A 8 1.91 -8.63 -7.13
N VAL A 9 1.78 -9.80 -7.73
CA VAL A 9 1.79 -9.96 -9.22
C VAL A 9 0.69 -9.17 -9.93
N LEU A 10 -0.15 -8.44 -9.24
CA LEU A 10 -1.10 -7.49 -9.82
C LEU A 10 -0.41 -6.17 -10.18
N SER A 11 0.67 -5.82 -9.50
CA SER A 11 1.52 -4.68 -9.85
C SER A 11 2.57 -5.11 -10.87
N PRO A 12 2.67 -4.47 -12.05
CA PRO A 12 3.55 -4.92 -13.11
C PRO A 12 5.05 -4.75 -12.78
N CYS A 13 5.35 -3.97 -11.75
CA CYS A 13 6.70 -3.80 -11.22
C CYS A 13 7.14 -4.91 -10.25
N ALA A 14 6.22 -5.77 -9.81
CA ALA A 14 6.53 -6.87 -8.90
C ALA A 14 7.00 -8.13 -9.65
N ASP A 15 7.85 -8.92 -9.01
CA ASP A 15 8.31 -10.20 -9.53
C ASP A 15 7.15 -11.20 -9.68
N ARG A 16 7.24 -12.13 -10.63
CA ARG A 16 6.18 -13.10 -10.93
C ARG A 16 5.90 -14.11 -9.81
N ASP A 17 6.79 -14.25 -8.85
CA ASP A 17 6.61 -15.09 -7.67
C ASP A 17 5.93 -14.35 -6.49
N MET A 18 5.63 -13.05 -6.65
CA MET A 18 4.85 -12.27 -5.69
C MET A 18 3.35 -12.66 -5.69
N LEU A 19 3.09 -13.96 -5.67
CA LEU A 19 1.76 -14.52 -5.53
C LEU A 19 1.26 -14.31 -4.08
N PRO A 20 -0.04 -14.06 -3.84
CA PRO A 20 -0.60 -13.95 -2.50
C PRO A 20 -0.19 -15.10 -1.55
N GLN A 21 -0.13 -16.34 -2.06
CA GLN A 21 0.29 -17.52 -1.32
C GLN A 21 1.74 -17.40 -0.85
N CYS A 22 2.62 -16.96 -1.77
CA CYS A 22 4.04 -16.81 -1.47
C CYS A 22 4.29 -15.65 -0.51
N ILE A 23 3.58 -14.54 -0.68
CA ILE A 23 3.66 -13.37 0.22
C ILE A 23 3.27 -13.75 1.64
N VAL A 24 2.13 -14.45 1.82
CA VAL A 24 1.68 -14.87 3.14
C VAL A 24 2.64 -15.88 3.77
N LEU A 25 3.16 -16.84 2.98
CA LEU A 25 4.13 -17.82 3.47
C LEU A 25 5.43 -17.15 3.90
N GLU A 26 5.98 -16.23 3.11
CA GLU A 26 7.20 -15.50 3.43
C GLU A 26 7.03 -14.62 4.68
N ALA A 27 5.88 -13.95 4.81
CA ALA A 27 5.56 -13.19 6.02
C ALA A 27 5.49 -14.08 7.27
N TRP A 28 4.90 -15.27 7.13
CA TRP A 28 4.81 -16.25 8.22
C TRP A 28 6.20 -16.76 8.62
N GLU A 29 7.05 -17.15 7.67
CA GLU A 29 8.42 -17.60 7.93
C GLU A 29 9.28 -16.52 8.62
N LYS A 30 9.05 -15.24 8.27
CA LYS A 30 9.74 -14.10 8.88
C LYS A 30 9.10 -13.60 10.18
N ASN A 31 8.05 -14.28 10.69
CA ASN A 31 7.31 -13.89 11.90
C ASN A 31 6.71 -12.48 11.82
N ILE A 32 6.22 -12.08 10.65
CA ILE A 32 5.50 -10.83 10.44
C ILE A 32 4.01 -11.12 10.63
N GLY A 33 3.44 -10.65 11.74
CA GLY A 33 2.05 -10.95 12.11
C GLY A 33 1.01 -9.98 11.53
N LEU A 34 1.45 -8.94 10.83
CA LEU A 34 0.59 -7.91 10.27
C LEU A 34 1.15 -7.46 8.91
N ILE A 35 0.37 -7.63 7.84
CA ILE A 35 0.77 -7.23 6.49
C ILE A 35 -0.35 -6.47 5.78
N ALA A 36 0.00 -5.76 4.70
CA ALA A 36 -0.96 -5.31 3.69
C ALA A 36 -0.34 -5.52 2.30
N VAL A 37 -1.14 -6.07 1.38
CA VAL A 37 -0.84 -6.01 -0.05
C VAL A 37 -1.47 -4.75 -0.59
N THR A 38 -0.62 -3.89 -1.17
CA THR A 38 -0.96 -2.53 -1.58
C THR A 38 -0.59 -2.30 -3.04
N ASP A 39 -1.17 -3.10 -3.93
CA ASP A 39 -0.94 -2.97 -5.37
C ASP A 39 -1.35 -1.60 -5.89
N HIS A 40 -0.71 -1.14 -6.97
CA HIS A 40 -0.98 0.16 -7.58
C HIS A 40 -2.42 0.25 -8.09
N ASN A 41 -3.17 1.23 -7.61
CA ASN A 41 -4.53 1.60 -8.04
C ASN A 41 -5.54 0.45 -8.11
N ALA A 42 -5.24 -0.72 -7.52
CA ALA A 42 -6.09 -1.91 -7.59
C ALA A 42 -5.96 -2.76 -6.30
N CYS A 43 -7.00 -3.56 -6.01
CA CYS A 43 -7.04 -4.38 -4.80
C CYS A 43 -7.49 -5.83 -5.06
N ASN A 44 -7.42 -6.29 -6.30
CA ASN A 44 -8.03 -7.57 -6.70
C ASN A 44 -7.39 -8.80 -6.02
N ASN A 45 -6.14 -8.71 -5.56
CA ASN A 45 -5.45 -9.79 -4.83
C ASN A 45 -5.59 -9.67 -3.30
N VAL A 46 -6.22 -8.61 -2.78
CA VAL A 46 -6.31 -8.38 -1.33
C VAL A 46 -7.20 -9.42 -0.65
N GLU A 47 -8.36 -9.76 -1.21
CA GLU A 47 -9.29 -10.73 -0.61
C GLU A 47 -8.65 -12.12 -0.45
N VAL A 48 -7.97 -12.60 -1.48
CA VAL A 48 -7.27 -13.89 -1.41
C VAL A 48 -6.15 -13.84 -0.38
N THR A 49 -5.45 -12.71 -0.27
CA THR A 49 -4.40 -12.52 0.74
C THR A 49 -4.98 -12.52 2.16
N VAL A 50 -6.13 -11.86 2.38
CA VAL A 50 -6.86 -11.88 3.67
C VAL A 50 -7.24 -13.32 4.06
N THR A 51 -7.87 -14.05 3.13
CA THR A 51 -8.29 -15.44 3.37
C THR A 51 -7.11 -16.36 3.72
N LEU A 52 -5.99 -16.17 3.02
CA LEU A 52 -4.77 -16.93 3.30
C LEU A 52 -4.12 -16.51 4.62
N GLY A 53 -4.05 -15.21 4.89
CA GLY A 53 -3.51 -14.68 6.14
C GLY A 53 -4.21 -15.24 7.37
N GLU A 54 -5.54 -15.35 7.34
CA GLU A 54 -6.32 -15.97 8.42
C GLU A 54 -5.90 -17.43 8.70
N LYS A 55 -5.58 -18.21 7.66
CA LYS A 55 -5.11 -19.60 7.80
C LYS A 55 -3.75 -19.70 8.48
N PHE A 56 -2.90 -18.69 8.34
CA PHE A 56 -1.56 -18.61 8.92
C PHE A 56 -1.49 -17.77 10.20
N GLY A 57 -2.63 -17.22 10.67
CA GLY A 57 -2.67 -16.35 11.85
C GLY A 57 -2.01 -14.98 11.63
N ILE A 58 -1.99 -14.52 10.39
CA ILE A 58 -1.49 -13.19 9.99
C ILE A 58 -2.69 -12.27 9.78
N TRP A 59 -2.65 -11.09 10.39
CA TRP A 59 -3.64 -10.08 10.10
C TRP A 59 -3.27 -9.33 8.81
N VAL A 60 -4.17 -9.40 7.83
CA VAL A 60 -4.01 -8.68 6.56
C VAL A 60 -4.96 -7.48 6.56
N ILE A 61 -4.40 -6.28 6.46
CA ILE A 61 -5.18 -5.04 6.38
C ILE A 61 -5.60 -4.81 4.94
N PRO A 62 -6.91 -4.61 4.67
CA PRO A 62 -7.37 -4.21 3.35
C PRO A 62 -6.79 -2.85 2.93
N GLY A 63 -6.06 -2.82 1.82
CA GLY A 63 -5.44 -1.59 1.34
C GLY A 63 -5.02 -1.64 -0.13
N LEU A 64 -4.57 -0.51 -0.63
CA LEU A 64 -3.91 -0.36 -1.92
C LEU A 64 -3.01 0.89 -1.91
N GLU A 65 -2.08 0.98 -2.85
CA GLU A 65 -1.29 2.18 -3.10
C GLU A 65 -1.92 2.97 -4.24
N VAL A 66 -2.34 4.20 -3.96
CA VAL A 66 -2.91 5.11 -4.96
C VAL A 66 -1.82 6.01 -5.52
N GLU A 67 -1.71 6.10 -6.84
CA GLU A 67 -0.92 7.13 -7.52
C GLU A 67 -1.84 8.29 -7.90
N THR A 68 -1.61 9.48 -7.33
CA THR A 68 -2.45 10.66 -7.57
C THR A 68 -2.05 11.39 -8.85
N ARG A 69 -2.85 12.38 -9.28
CA ARG A 69 -2.57 13.25 -10.43
C ARG A 69 -1.22 13.96 -10.32
N GLU A 70 -0.79 14.27 -9.12
CA GLU A 70 0.49 14.89 -8.83
C GLU A 70 1.65 13.89 -8.82
N GLU A 71 1.41 12.63 -9.21
CA GLU A 71 2.37 11.52 -9.13
C GLU A 71 2.85 11.28 -7.68
N VAL A 72 1.94 11.39 -6.71
CA VAL A 72 2.19 11.07 -5.30
C VAL A 72 1.61 9.70 -4.98
N HIS A 73 2.39 8.82 -4.37
CA HIS A 73 1.94 7.54 -3.87
C HIS A 73 1.37 7.69 -2.45
N LEU A 74 0.16 7.14 -2.26
CA LEU A 74 -0.58 7.16 -1.01
C LEU A 74 -1.01 5.74 -0.62
N LEU A 75 -0.46 5.20 0.46
CA LEU A 75 -1.00 3.99 1.08
C LEU A 75 -2.37 4.30 1.66
N SER A 76 -3.36 3.57 1.20
CA SER A 76 -4.76 3.76 1.57
C SER A 76 -5.30 2.49 2.19
N PHE A 77 -5.63 2.54 3.51
CA PHE A 77 -6.08 1.38 4.28
C PHE A 77 -7.54 1.54 4.69
N PHE A 78 -8.27 0.42 4.77
CA PHE A 78 -9.71 0.41 5.01
C PHE A 78 -10.11 -0.55 6.13
N PRO A 79 -11.24 -0.26 6.83
CA PRO A 79 -11.72 -1.12 7.92
C PRO A 79 -12.19 -2.49 7.48
N SER A 80 -12.54 -2.66 6.22
CA SER A 80 -12.95 -3.95 5.67
C SER A 80 -12.79 -4.02 4.15
N LEU A 81 -12.87 -5.23 3.59
CA LEU A 81 -12.88 -5.46 2.15
C LEU A 81 -14.03 -4.71 1.45
N SER A 82 -15.19 -4.58 2.10
CA SER A 82 -16.34 -3.86 1.51
C SER A 82 -16.02 -2.40 1.23
N GLN A 83 -15.40 -1.67 2.19
CA GLN A 83 -15.00 -0.28 1.98
C GLN A 83 -13.87 -0.15 0.96
N LEU A 84 -12.92 -1.10 0.98
CA LEU A 84 -11.84 -1.14 -0.01
C LEU A 84 -12.40 -1.31 -1.43
N TYR A 85 -13.32 -2.26 -1.64
CA TYR A 85 -13.94 -2.49 -2.94
C TYR A 85 -14.77 -1.31 -3.42
N ASP A 86 -15.56 -0.70 -2.54
CA ASP A 86 -16.33 0.50 -2.87
C ASP A 86 -15.42 1.66 -3.30
N PHE A 87 -14.29 1.83 -2.60
CA PHE A 87 -13.27 2.80 -2.99
C PHE A 87 -12.63 2.46 -4.33
N ASN A 88 -12.22 1.21 -4.55
CA ASN A 88 -11.56 0.78 -5.78
C ASN A 88 -12.48 0.95 -7.00
N GLN A 89 -13.77 0.59 -6.89
CA GLN A 89 -14.74 0.80 -7.95
C GLN A 89 -14.96 2.28 -8.30
N GLU A 90 -14.80 3.17 -7.32
CA GLU A 90 -14.86 4.61 -7.58
C GLU A 90 -13.61 5.08 -8.32
N ILE A 91 -12.41 4.74 -7.83
CA ILE A 91 -11.16 5.26 -8.41
C ILE A 91 -10.85 4.69 -9.79
N GLU A 92 -11.30 3.48 -10.12
CA GLU A 92 -11.18 2.91 -11.47
C GLU A 92 -11.76 3.83 -12.56
N LYS A 93 -12.75 4.68 -12.24
CA LYS A 93 -13.33 5.65 -13.17
C LYS A 93 -12.40 6.82 -13.50
N PHE A 94 -11.38 7.03 -12.67
CA PHE A 94 -10.39 8.09 -12.81
C PHE A 94 -9.04 7.57 -13.30
N LEU A 95 -8.91 6.25 -13.48
CA LEU A 95 -7.72 5.66 -14.09
C LEU A 95 -7.83 5.75 -15.62
N PRO A 96 -6.93 6.47 -16.30
CA PRO A 96 -6.93 6.51 -17.75
C PRO A 96 -6.78 5.11 -18.35
N PHE A 97 -7.48 4.84 -19.45
CA PHE A 97 -7.30 3.58 -20.14
C PHE A 97 -6.03 3.62 -21.00
N ILE A 98 -5.00 2.94 -20.54
CA ILE A 98 -3.74 2.74 -21.24
C ILE A 98 -3.55 1.25 -21.43
N PRO A 99 -3.61 0.73 -22.68
CA PRO A 99 -3.43 -0.70 -22.92
C PRO A 99 -2.10 -1.20 -22.34
N LEU A 100 -2.16 -2.24 -21.53
CA LEU A 100 -0.98 -2.87 -20.96
C LEU A 100 -0.13 -3.49 -22.09
N GLN A 101 1.12 -3.04 -22.20
CA GLN A 101 2.11 -3.62 -23.12
C GLN A 101 2.97 -4.61 -22.32
N GLU A 102 2.56 -5.88 -22.33
CA GLU A 102 3.17 -6.93 -21.49
C GLU A 102 4.69 -7.10 -21.71
N GLU A 103 5.17 -6.80 -22.92
CA GLU A 103 6.60 -6.88 -23.24
C GLU A 103 7.43 -5.77 -22.59
N VAL A 104 6.77 -4.66 -22.20
CA VAL A 104 7.41 -3.47 -21.59
C VAL A 104 7.24 -3.47 -20.08
N TRP A 105 6.02 -3.71 -19.62
CA TRP A 105 5.62 -3.54 -18.21
C TRP A 105 5.52 -4.85 -17.45
N GLY A 106 5.43 -5.99 -18.12
CA GLY A 106 5.08 -7.26 -17.52
C GLY A 106 3.56 -7.48 -17.53
N GLU A 107 3.12 -8.51 -16.85
CA GLU A 107 1.73 -8.94 -16.77
C GLU A 107 1.15 -8.58 -15.40
N GLU A 108 -0.13 -8.26 -15.34
CA GLU A 108 -0.88 -7.93 -14.12
C GLU A 108 -1.91 -9.03 -13.87
N TRP A 109 -1.67 -9.87 -12.85
CA TRP A 109 -2.45 -11.08 -12.61
C TRP A 109 -3.34 -10.96 -11.37
N ILE A 110 -4.61 -11.37 -11.54
CA ILE A 110 -5.52 -11.66 -10.44
C ILE A 110 -5.45 -13.15 -10.15
N ILE A 111 -5.16 -13.50 -8.90
CA ILE A 111 -4.85 -14.86 -8.47
C ILE A 111 -6.00 -15.44 -7.64
N SER A 112 -6.28 -16.76 -7.83
CA SER A 112 -7.22 -17.51 -7.00
C SER A 112 -6.55 -18.01 -5.70
N GLU A 113 -7.37 -18.56 -4.76
CA GLU A 113 -6.84 -19.18 -3.54
C GLU A 113 -5.94 -20.38 -3.81
N GLU A 114 -6.15 -21.06 -4.93
CA GLU A 114 -5.34 -22.21 -5.39
C GLU A 114 -4.03 -21.79 -6.04
N GLY A 115 -3.81 -20.49 -6.28
CA GLY A 115 -2.62 -19.94 -6.92
C GLY A 115 -2.69 -19.90 -8.44
N GLU A 116 -3.88 -20.09 -9.02
CA GLU A 116 -4.08 -20.04 -10.46
C GLU A 116 -4.39 -18.61 -10.92
N ILE A 117 -4.00 -18.27 -12.16
CA ILE A 117 -4.35 -17.00 -12.79
C ILE A 117 -5.85 -17.03 -13.11
N LYS A 118 -6.62 -16.23 -12.39
CA LYS A 118 -8.07 -16.08 -12.57
C LYS A 118 -8.40 -15.09 -13.69
N GLU A 119 -7.62 -14.03 -13.78
CA GLU A 119 -7.79 -12.96 -14.78
C GLU A 119 -6.47 -12.23 -14.99
N LYS A 120 -6.29 -11.63 -16.16
CA LYS A 120 -5.22 -10.68 -16.47
C LYS A 120 -5.82 -9.29 -16.72
N LYS A 121 -5.27 -8.28 -16.09
CA LYS A 121 -5.65 -6.89 -16.39
C LYS A 121 -5.19 -6.51 -17.80
N ARG A 122 -5.90 -5.59 -18.42
CA ARG A 122 -5.61 -5.07 -19.77
C ARG A 122 -5.27 -3.59 -19.77
N ASN A 123 -5.57 -2.93 -18.66
CA ASN A 123 -5.27 -1.52 -18.45
C ASN A 123 -4.07 -1.42 -17.50
N LEU A 124 -3.08 -0.63 -17.87
CA LEU A 124 -1.90 -0.40 -17.04
C LEU A 124 -2.31 0.25 -15.71
N LEU A 125 -1.99 -0.40 -14.61
CA LEU A 125 -2.35 0.06 -13.27
C LEU A 125 -1.37 1.11 -12.73
N VAL A 126 -0.09 1.03 -13.12
CA VAL A 126 0.95 2.00 -12.73
C VAL A 126 0.83 3.24 -13.60
N HIS A 127 -0.14 4.07 -13.27
CA HIS A 127 -0.38 5.34 -13.93
C HIS A 127 -1.19 6.27 -13.00
N PRO A 128 -0.90 7.58 -12.97
CA PRO A 128 -1.63 8.53 -12.16
C PRO A 128 -3.15 8.52 -12.42
N LEU A 129 -3.93 8.48 -11.34
CA LEU A 129 -5.36 8.73 -11.39
C LEU A 129 -5.63 10.21 -11.69
N ASP A 130 -6.74 10.54 -12.35
CA ASP A 130 -7.20 11.93 -12.46
C ASP A 130 -7.89 12.39 -11.15
N LEU A 131 -7.19 12.20 -10.02
CA LEU A 131 -7.59 12.64 -8.68
C LEU A 131 -6.40 13.28 -7.98
N SER A 132 -6.62 14.44 -7.34
CA SER A 132 -5.59 15.08 -6.52
C SER A 132 -5.36 14.36 -5.20
N VAL A 133 -4.24 14.67 -4.54
CA VAL A 133 -3.92 14.17 -3.18
C VAL A 133 -5.09 14.40 -2.23
N GLU A 134 -5.66 15.63 -2.20
CA GLU A 134 -6.78 15.99 -1.33
C GLU A 134 -8.02 15.15 -1.64
N GLN A 135 -8.31 14.98 -2.93
CA GLN A 135 -9.47 14.21 -3.38
C GLN A 135 -9.37 12.73 -2.99
N VAL A 136 -8.17 12.15 -3.02
CA VAL A 136 -7.94 10.77 -2.55
C VAL A 136 -8.09 10.68 -1.04
N VAL A 137 -7.44 11.60 -0.28
CA VAL A 137 -7.53 11.63 1.18
C VAL A 137 -8.97 11.71 1.66
N ASP A 138 -9.77 12.62 1.08
CA ASP A 138 -11.17 12.79 1.42
C ASP A 138 -12.00 11.52 1.16
N ARG A 139 -11.81 10.87 0.01
CA ARG A 139 -12.53 9.64 -0.36
C ARG A 139 -12.22 8.48 0.57
N VAL A 140 -10.95 8.32 0.93
CA VAL A 140 -10.52 7.28 1.88
C VAL A 140 -11.10 7.55 3.27
N ARG A 141 -11.01 8.78 3.77
CA ARG A 141 -11.53 9.18 5.09
C ARG A 141 -13.04 9.04 5.19
N ASN A 142 -13.78 9.39 4.14
CA ASN A 142 -15.24 9.25 4.07
C ASN A 142 -15.70 7.78 4.19
N ARG A 143 -14.79 6.83 3.95
CA ARG A 143 -14.99 5.38 4.15
C ARG A 143 -14.42 4.86 5.48
N GLY A 144 -14.03 5.79 6.38
CA GLY A 144 -13.41 5.44 7.66
C GLY A 144 -11.96 4.96 7.54
N GLY A 145 -11.38 5.07 6.34
CA GLY A 145 -10.00 4.65 6.04
C GLY A 145 -8.93 5.58 6.61
N ILE A 146 -7.68 5.21 6.36
CA ILE A 146 -6.46 5.94 6.74
C ILE A 146 -5.60 6.11 5.49
N VAL A 147 -4.98 7.27 5.35
CA VAL A 147 -4.00 7.54 4.29
C VAL A 147 -2.64 7.80 4.92
N ILE A 148 -1.61 7.19 4.36
CA ILE A 148 -0.20 7.42 4.72
C ILE A 148 0.55 7.73 3.43
N PRO A 149 1.15 8.94 3.29
CA PRO A 149 2.05 9.22 2.18
C PRO A 149 3.21 8.22 2.18
N ALA A 150 3.39 7.55 1.05
CA ALA A 150 4.40 6.51 0.88
C ALA A 150 5.79 7.12 0.67
N HIS A 151 6.81 6.45 1.20
CA HIS A 151 8.25 6.69 0.97
C HIS A 151 8.59 8.17 0.71
N VAL A 152 8.18 9.07 1.64
CA VAL A 152 8.23 10.53 1.46
C VAL A 152 9.64 11.10 1.19
N ASP A 153 10.68 10.33 1.43
CA ASP A 153 12.09 10.64 1.18
C ASP A 153 12.56 10.32 -0.25
N ARG A 154 11.73 9.64 -1.06
CA ARG A 154 12.12 9.32 -2.46
C ARG A 154 12.07 10.57 -3.36
N ARG A 155 12.93 10.58 -4.37
CA ARG A 155 13.01 11.67 -5.35
C ARG A 155 11.87 11.67 -6.38
N SER A 156 11.12 10.59 -6.47
CA SER A 156 9.97 10.41 -7.35
C SER A 156 8.82 9.79 -6.57
N TYR A 157 7.62 10.06 -6.98
CA TYR A 157 6.38 9.54 -6.43
C TYR A 157 6.15 9.84 -4.93
N SER A 158 6.91 10.76 -4.36
CA SER A 158 6.72 11.16 -2.97
C SER A 158 6.04 12.53 -2.87
N ILE A 159 5.26 12.73 -1.82
CA ILE A 159 4.57 14.00 -1.58
C ILE A 159 5.56 15.17 -1.44
N ILE A 160 6.74 14.92 -0.89
CA ILE A 160 7.78 15.95 -0.74
C ILE A 160 8.41 16.28 -2.09
N SER A 161 8.72 15.28 -2.93
CA SER A 161 9.35 15.54 -4.23
C SER A 161 8.39 16.23 -5.20
N GLN A 162 7.10 15.94 -5.13
CA GLN A 162 6.11 16.47 -6.06
C GLN A 162 5.52 17.81 -5.61
N LEU A 163 5.23 17.97 -4.33
CA LEU A 163 4.59 19.19 -3.81
C LEU A 163 5.55 20.10 -3.04
N GLY A 164 6.72 19.62 -2.63
CA GLY A 164 7.68 20.35 -1.80
C GLY A 164 7.34 20.34 -0.30
N PHE A 165 6.14 19.97 0.09
CA PHE A 165 5.67 19.93 1.48
C PHE A 165 4.44 19.03 1.59
N ILE A 166 4.05 18.70 2.82
CA ILE A 166 2.76 18.03 3.11
C ILE A 166 1.74 19.13 3.44
N PRO A 167 0.65 19.29 2.64
CA PRO A 167 -0.36 20.33 2.90
C PRO A 167 -0.96 20.19 4.31
N PRO A 168 -0.95 21.25 5.14
CA PRO A 168 -1.45 21.18 6.53
C PRO A 168 -2.91 20.80 6.64
N ASP A 169 -3.72 21.21 5.68
CA ASP A 169 -5.18 20.96 5.64
C ASP A 169 -5.49 19.47 5.45
N LEU A 170 -4.51 18.68 5.00
CA LEU A 170 -4.66 17.22 4.94
C LEU A 170 -4.64 16.57 6.33
N GLU A 171 -4.22 17.28 7.38
CA GLU A 171 -4.14 16.77 8.76
C GLU A 171 -3.41 15.40 8.85
N ILE A 172 -2.42 15.21 7.98
CA ILE A 172 -1.57 14.00 7.99
C ILE A 172 -0.55 14.14 9.12
N LYS A 173 -0.43 13.13 9.97
CA LYS A 173 0.52 13.10 11.08
C LYS A 173 1.52 11.96 10.98
N VAL A 174 1.26 11.01 10.09
CA VAL A 174 2.04 9.79 9.93
C VAL A 174 2.46 9.69 8.47
N VAL A 175 3.72 9.37 8.24
CA VAL A 175 4.30 9.18 6.91
C VAL A 175 5.18 7.95 6.87
N GLU A 176 5.34 7.37 5.70
CA GLU A 176 6.27 6.28 5.49
C GLU A 176 7.63 6.82 5.01
N LEU A 177 8.71 6.33 5.64
CA LEU A 177 10.07 6.48 5.14
C LEU A 177 10.52 5.20 4.43
N SER A 178 11.29 5.35 3.37
CA SER A 178 11.94 4.20 2.74
C SER A 178 12.90 3.49 3.71
N SER A 179 13.31 2.28 3.38
CA SER A 179 14.29 1.50 4.18
C SER A 179 15.63 2.20 4.36
N HIS A 180 15.96 3.19 3.53
CA HIS A 180 17.26 3.86 3.50
C HIS A 180 17.29 5.22 4.21
N CYS A 181 16.13 5.78 4.56
CA CYS A 181 16.04 7.08 5.24
C CYS A 181 15.97 6.91 6.75
N SER A 182 16.73 7.68 7.51
CA SER A 182 16.59 7.74 8.97
C SER A 182 15.62 8.86 9.39
N PRO A 183 14.97 8.75 10.56
CA PRO A 183 14.15 9.84 11.09
C PRO A 183 14.90 11.18 11.20
N GLU A 184 16.20 11.14 11.52
CA GLU A 184 17.03 12.34 11.62
C GLU A 184 17.19 13.03 10.28
N ILE A 185 17.39 12.28 9.19
CA ILE A 185 17.44 12.82 7.82
C ILE A 185 16.09 13.40 7.46
N ALA A 186 15.01 12.69 7.72
CA ALA A 186 13.64 13.16 7.41
C ALA A 186 13.33 14.51 8.12
N VAL A 187 13.73 14.67 9.37
CA VAL A 187 13.54 15.93 10.10
C VAL A 187 14.46 17.03 9.56
N ASN A 188 15.75 16.76 9.43
CA ASN A 188 16.73 17.81 9.16
C ASN A 188 16.78 18.26 7.70
N GLU A 189 16.54 17.34 6.75
CA GLU A 189 16.68 17.61 5.33
C GLU A 189 15.34 17.80 4.60
N LEU A 190 14.26 17.14 5.10
CA LEU A 190 12.94 17.20 4.48
C LEU A 190 11.94 18.06 5.26
N GLY A 191 12.33 18.60 6.42
CA GLY A 191 11.47 19.47 7.24
C GLY A 191 10.26 18.75 7.84
N LEU A 192 10.37 17.44 8.11
CA LEU A 192 9.27 16.60 8.62
C LEU A 192 9.23 16.54 10.15
N GLU A 193 9.54 17.66 10.81
CA GLU A 193 9.42 17.77 12.28
C GLU A 193 7.97 17.62 12.72
N GLY A 194 7.73 16.81 13.74
CA GLY A 194 6.40 16.56 14.30
C GLY A 194 5.60 15.45 13.62
N PHE A 195 6.11 14.88 12.54
CA PHE A 195 5.52 13.68 11.93
C PHE A 195 5.98 12.41 12.64
N ARG A 196 5.09 11.42 12.70
CA ARG A 196 5.44 10.06 13.08
C ARG A 196 5.89 9.30 11.85
N PHE A 197 7.02 8.61 11.96
CA PHE A 197 7.60 7.83 10.87
C PHE A 197 7.28 6.36 11.03
N LEU A 198 6.79 5.75 9.96
CA LEU A 198 6.67 4.32 9.79
C LEU A 198 7.67 3.86 8.71
N ARG A 199 7.99 2.58 8.71
CA ARG A 199 8.86 1.97 7.71
C ARG A 199 8.27 0.64 7.30
N PHE A 200 8.16 0.42 6.00
CA PHE A 200 7.72 -0.82 5.41
C PHE A 200 8.67 -1.18 4.27
N SER A 201 8.53 -2.38 3.72
CA SER A 201 9.51 -2.88 2.77
C SER A 201 9.35 -2.28 1.37
N ASP A 202 8.14 -1.92 0.96
CA ASP A 202 7.80 -1.64 -0.43
C ASP A 202 8.30 -2.79 -1.34
N ALA A 203 7.97 -4.02 -0.90
CA ALA A 203 8.50 -5.23 -1.48
C ALA A 203 7.91 -5.52 -2.86
N HIS A 204 8.80 -5.73 -3.82
CA HIS A 204 8.50 -6.14 -5.18
C HIS A 204 9.05 -7.55 -5.50
N SER A 205 9.77 -8.16 -4.54
CA SER A 205 10.23 -9.54 -4.57
C SER A 205 10.08 -10.18 -3.19
N LEU A 206 9.97 -11.51 -3.12
CA LEU A 206 9.78 -12.23 -1.85
C LEU A 206 10.91 -11.93 -0.86
N SER A 207 12.14 -11.83 -1.33
CA SER A 207 13.30 -11.54 -0.47
C SER A 207 13.21 -10.18 0.23
N GLN A 208 12.52 -9.21 -0.37
CA GLN A 208 12.35 -7.87 0.19
C GLN A 208 11.30 -7.80 1.30
N ILE A 209 10.32 -8.72 1.34
CA ILE A 209 9.30 -8.73 2.40
C ILE A 209 9.98 -8.72 3.77
N GLY A 210 9.60 -7.78 4.63
CA GLY A 210 10.18 -7.60 5.96
C GLY A 210 11.58 -6.98 5.99
N SER A 211 12.13 -6.50 4.87
CA SER A 211 13.40 -5.77 4.84
C SER A 211 13.34 -4.46 5.62
N ALA A 212 12.16 -3.88 5.75
CA ALA A 212 11.81 -2.82 6.68
C ALA A 212 10.44 -3.13 7.31
N THR A 213 10.33 -2.92 8.60
CA THR A 213 9.10 -3.19 9.36
C THR A 213 8.88 -2.15 10.43
N THR A 214 7.61 -1.94 10.81
CA THR A 214 7.24 -1.17 11.99
C THR A 214 6.70 -2.12 13.08
N SER A 215 7.11 -1.90 14.31
CA SER A 215 6.59 -2.66 15.46
C SER A 215 5.40 -1.93 16.07
N PHE A 216 4.26 -2.60 16.12
CA PHE A 216 3.09 -2.17 16.88
C PHE A 216 2.93 -3.07 18.10
N MET A 217 2.57 -2.48 19.25
CA MET A 217 2.29 -3.25 20.46
C MET A 217 0.77 -3.41 20.61
N PHE A 218 0.30 -4.62 20.36
CA PHE A 218 -1.08 -5.02 20.61
C PHE A 218 -1.10 -6.20 21.58
N SER A 219 -2.10 -6.26 22.45
CA SER A 219 -2.30 -7.38 23.37
C SER A 219 -2.91 -8.61 22.69
N SER A 220 -3.56 -8.41 21.55
CA SER A 220 -4.20 -9.40 20.68
C SER A 220 -4.32 -8.80 19.27
N PHE A 221 -4.98 -9.50 18.33
CA PHE A 221 -5.34 -8.88 17.06
C PHE A 221 -6.20 -7.63 17.32
N PRO A 222 -5.73 -6.42 16.95
CA PRO A 222 -6.44 -5.19 17.25
C PRO A 222 -7.70 -5.05 16.39
N SER A 223 -8.68 -4.36 16.92
CA SER A 223 -9.77 -3.83 16.11
C SER A 223 -9.26 -2.73 15.16
N TRP A 224 -10.01 -2.48 14.08
CA TRP A 224 -9.70 -1.34 13.21
C TRP A 224 -9.59 -0.01 13.98
N GLY A 225 -10.45 0.20 14.98
CA GLY A 225 -10.42 1.41 15.82
C GLY A 225 -9.12 1.57 16.58
N GLU A 226 -8.60 0.50 17.18
CA GLU A 226 -7.30 0.49 17.88
C GLU A 226 -6.15 0.73 16.90
N PHE A 227 -6.17 0.07 15.74
CA PHE A 227 -5.17 0.28 14.69
C PHE A 227 -5.18 1.73 14.19
N LYS A 228 -6.37 2.28 13.91
CA LYS A 228 -6.54 3.68 13.47
C LYS A 228 -6.01 4.66 14.52
N GLN A 229 -6.32 4.46 15.79
CA GLN A 229 -5.87 5.32 16.88
C GLN A 229 -4.34 5.39 17.00
N ILE A 230 -3.65 4.30 16.65
CA ILE A 230 -2.18 4.28 16.65
C ILE A 230 -1.62 5.06 15.44
N LEU A 231 -2.36 5.15 14.34
CA LEU A 231 -1.91 5.78 13.09
C LEU A 231 -2.41 7.22 12.89
N THR A 232 -3.23 7.74 13.75
CA THR A 232 -3.76 9.12 13.71
C THR A 232 -3.44 9.89 14.97
#